data_52049e6a9e48a081435815c7186bfccb
#
_entry.id   52049e6a9e48a081435815c7186bfccb
#
_cell.length_a   1.000
_cell.length_b   1.000
_cell.length_c   1.000
_cell.angle_alpha   90.00
_cell.angle_beta   90.00
_cell.angle_gamma   90.00
#
_symmetry.space_group_name_H-M   'P 1'
#
loop_
_entity.id
_entity.type
_entity.pdbx_description
1 polymer ?
#
loop_
_entity_poly.entity_id
_entity_poly.type
_entity_poly.pdbx_seq_one_letter_code
_entity_poly.pdbx_strand_id
1 'polypeptide(L)'
;MSISVFLSHNHNDKPFVRKLARDLENHGVRYWLDEAEMKIGDSLIQKIREGIDGVDYFAVVLSPDSINAPWVVNELDVAMNYQISGKEIKVLPIMLKECEPPGFLIGKLYADFRNEDNYVEAFKRLIQSIGMVFNKNVMSDEKIFDNLGTALDKASHANIPMMCKPFHRPFQYMGMQVPQAEKIFERKGNEVGNIIVEDDDCRIYLEAEGNFISYIEVDFKKTIPHYRNQEFDSEIFLGALSIGLSELELVGKKTHSHTYYDHRRKLKINVICLYDEAPITVSFSSKYYGM
;
A
#
# COMPACT_ATOMS: atom_id res chain seq x y z
N MET A 1 -6.49 11.40 -15.34
CA MET A 1 -6.34 10.00 -14.88
C MET A 1 -5.12 9.97 -13.97
N SER A 2 -5.19 9.34 -12.80
CA SER A 2 -4.02 9.19 -11.93
C SER A 2 -3.22 7.99 -12.40
N ILE A 3 -1.91 8.18 -12.59
CA ILE A 3 -0.97 7.12 -12.96
C ILE A 3 -0.88 6.10 -11.83
N SER A 4 -0.74 4.82 -12.20
CA SER A 4 -0.66 3.71 -11.27
C SER A 4 0.52 2.79 -11.58
N VAL A 5 1.24 2.36 -10.53
CA VAL A 5 2.46 1.55 -10.61
C VAL A 5 2.34 0.33 -9.71
N PHE A 6 2.58 -0.85 -10.24
CA PHE A 6 2.78 -2.06 -9.43
C PHE A 6 4.28 -2.20 -9.11
N LEU A 7 4.63 -2.40 -7.84
CA LEU A 7 6.02 -2.52 -7.37
C LEU A 7 6.32 -3.98 -7.00
N SER A 8 7.05 -4.66 -7.87
CA SER A 8 7.54 -6.03 -7.64
C SER A 8 8.94 -6.01 -7.02
N HIS A 9 9.15 -6.75 -5.95
CA HIS A 9 10.41 -6.73 -5.20
C HIS A 9 10.66 -8.01 -4.40
N ASN A 10 11.90 -8.21 -3.97
CA ASN A 10 12.26 -9.23 -2.99
C ASN A 10 12.00 -8.73 -1.56
N HIS A 11 11.74 -9.65 -0.63
CA HIS A 11 11.54 -9.34 0.78
C HIS A 11 12.66 -8.47 1.38
N ASN A 12 13.93 -8.77 1.05
CA ASN A 12 15.08 -8.04 1.56
C ASN A 12 15.17 -6.58 1.08
N ASP A 13 14.46 -6.25 0.00
CA ASP A 13 14.45 -4.91 -0.60
C ASP A 13 13.25 -4.06 -0.11
N LYS A 14 12.41 -4.60 0.78
CA LYS A 14 11.23 -3.91 1.36
C LYS A 14 11.50 -2.49 1.87
N PRO A 15 12.58 -2.22 2.64
CA PRO A 15 12.83 -0.87 3.15
C PRO A 15 12.91 0.18 2.02
N PHE A 16 13.66 -0.12 0.97
CA PHE A 16 13.77 0.74 -0.21
C PHE A 16 12.43 0.89 -0.93
N VAL A 17 11.72 -0.22 -1.16
CA VAL A 17 10.47 -0.21 -1.93
C VAL A 17 9.38 0.57 -1.21
N ARG A 18 9.33 0.49 0.10
CA ARG A 18 8.41 1.29 0.93
C ARG A 18 8.70 2.79 0.79
N LYS A 19 9.99 3.20 0.77
CA LYS A 19 10.41 4.57 0.48
C LYS A 19 9.93 5.00 -0.90
N LEU A 20 10.24 4.24 -1.88
CA LEU A 20 9.86 4.53 -3.25
C LEU A 20 8.34 4.67 -3.40
N ALA A 21 7.58 3.74 -2.83
CA ALA A 21 6.12 3.74 -2.84
C ALA A 21 5.53 5.02 -2.22
N ARG A 22 6.09 5.44 -1.09
CA ARG A 22 5.70 6.66 -0.40
C ARG A 22 5.97 7.91 -1.25
N ASP A 23 7.15 7.98 -1.84
CA ASP A 23 7.53 9.11 -2.68
C ASP A 23 6.68 9.16 -3.96
N LEU A 24 6.32 8.00 -4.53
CA LEU A 24 5.37 7.90 -5.64
C LEU A 24 3.99 8.46 -5.24
N GLU A 25 3.46 8.04 -4.08
CA GLU A 25 2.18 8.53 -3.57
C GLU A 25 2.19 10.03 -3.31
N ASN A 26 3.27 10.54 -2.72
CA ASN A 26 3.46 11.96 -2.46
C ASN A 26 3.43 12.81 -3.73
N HIS A 27 3.75 12.19 -4.87
CA HIS A 27 3.67 12.79 -6.20
C HIS A 27 2.34 12.47 -6.92
N GLY A 28 1.35 11.89 -6.23
CA GLY A 28 0.04 11.60 -6.80
C GLY A 28 -0.03 10.34 -7.68
N VAL A 29 1.00 9.49 -7.63
CA VAL A 29 1.04 8.19 -8.30
C VAL A 29 0.42 7.15 -7.38
N ARG A 30 -0.57 6.41 -7.85
CA ARG A 30 -1.10 5.25 -7.13
C ARG A 30 -0.12 4.11 -7.25
N TYR A 31 0.07 3.36 -6.18
CA TYR A 31 0.95 2.19 -6.23
C TYR A 31 0.28 0.96 -5.63
N TRP A 32 0.84 -0.19 -6.00
CA TRP A 32 0.52 -1.49 -5.44
C TRP A 32 1.85 -2.14 -5.04
N LEU A 33 1.91 -2.58 -3.79
CA LEU A 33 3.03 -3.36 -3.28
C LEU A 33 2.60 -4.83 -3.23
N ASP A 34 3.39 -5.72 -3.81
CA ASP A 34 3.27 -7.15 -3.52
C ASP A 34 3.99 -7.42 -2.19
N GLU A 35 3.27 -7.23 -1.09
CA GLU A 35 3.79 -7.53 0.25
C GLU A 35 3.55 -8.99 0.66
N ALA A 36 2.75 -9.73 -0.09
CA ALA A 36 2.58 -11.15 0.11
C ALA A 36 3.88 -11.85 -0.30
N GLU A 37 4.52 -12.56 0.63
CA GLU A 37 5.63 -13.43 0.32
C GLU A 37 5.20 -14.43 -0.75
N MET A 38 5.86 -14.36 -1.91
CA MET A 38 5.66 -15.40 -2.92
C MET A 38 6.21 -16.70 -2.36
N LYS A 39 5.32 -17.66 -2.13
CA LYS A 39 5.71 -19.01 -1.74
C LYS A 39 6.24 -19.76 -2.95
N ILE A 40 7.16 -20.69 -2.72
CA ILE A 40 7.62 -21.61 -3.76
C ILE A 40 6.39 -22.33 -4.34
N GLY A 41 6.11 -22.07 -5.65
CA GLY A 41 4.95 -22.63 -6.33
C GLY A 41 3.86 -21.60 -6.69
N ASP A 42 3.92 -20.36 -6.17
CA ASP A 42 3.01 -19.29 -6.56
C ASP A 42 3.37 -18.81 -7.99
N SER A 43 2.37 -18.64 -8.84
CA SER A 43 2.56 -18.07 -10.17
C SER A 43 2.56 -16.55 -10.11
N LEU A 44 3.70 -15.92 -10.46
CA LEU A 44 3.78 -14.46 -10.63
C LEU A 44 2.77 -13.98 -11.67
N ILE A 45 2.55 -14.74 -12.75
CA ILE A 45 1.59 -14.39 -13.80
C ILE A 45 0.18 -14.32 -13.23
N GLN A 46 -0.20 -15.20 -12.31
CA GLN A 46 -1.51 -15.17 -11.69
C GLN A 46 -1.64 -13.96 -10.75
N LYS A 47 -0.65 -13.68 -9.90
CA LYS A 47 -0.63 -12.48 -9.05
C LYS A 47 -0.54 -11.19 -9.84
N ILE A 48 0.23 -11.18 -10.91
CA ILE A 48 0.27 -10.09 -11.88
C ILE A 48 -1.12 -9.90 -12.51
N ARG A 49 -1.82 -10.94 -12.92
CA ARG A 49 -3.19 -10.83 -13.46
C ARG A 49 -4.17 -10.29 -12.42
N GLU A 50 -4.09 -10.76 -11.19
CA GLU A 50 -4.97 -10.31 -10.08
C GLU A 50 -4.68 -8.86 -9.65
N GLY A 51 -3.42 -8.39 -9.78
CA GLY A 51 -2.99 -7.02 -9.41
C GLY A 51 -2.94 -6.01 -10.56
N ILE A 52 -2.91 -6.46 -11.81
CA ILE A 52 -2.62 -5.65 -13.01
C ILE A 52 -3.87 -5.12 -13.72
N ASP A 53 -5.06 -5.65 -13.50
CA ASP A 53 -6.28 -5.05 -14.05
C ASP A 53 -6.43 -3.61 -13.51
N GLY A 54 -5.73 -2.68 -14.16
CA GLY A 54 -5.82 -1.25 -13.87
C GLY A 54 -4.52 -0.51 -13.54
N VAL A 55 -3.33 -1.12 -13.66
CA VAL A 55 -2.06 -0.38 -13.53
C VAL A 55 -1.50 0.04 -14.90
N ASP A 56 -0.83 1.19 -14.93
CA ASP A 56 -0.21 1.74 -16.14
C ASP A 56 1.24 1.27 -16.30
N TYR A 57 1.91 0.99 -15.17
CA TYR A 57 3.32 0.62 -15.12
C TYR A 57 3.56 -0.56 -14.17
N PHE A 58 4.48 -1.43 -14.57
CA PHE A 58 5.01 -2.52 -13.77
C PHE A 58 6.48 -2.23 -13.44
N ALA A 59 6.77 -1.86 -12.20
CA ALA A 59 8.12 -1.59 -11.73
C ALA A 59 8.74 -2.85 -11.12
N VAL A 60 9.94 -3.20 -11.57
CA VAL A 60 10.71 -4.37 -11.10
C VAL A 60 11.96 -3.88 -10.39
N VAL A 61 12.08 -4.18 -9.11
CA VAL A 61 13.27 -3.86 -8.33
C VAL A 61 14.31 -4.97 -8.51
N LEU A 62 15.48 -4.57 -9.01
CA LEU A 62 16.59 -5.46 -9.34
C LEU A 62 17.67 -5.38 -8.25
N SER A 63 17.92 -6.51 -7.62
CA SER A 63 18.98 -6.75 -6.66
C SER A 63 19.50 -8.19 -6.80
N PRO A 64 20.65 -8.57 -6.24
CA PRO A 64 21.09 -9.95 -6.22
C PRO A 64 20.07 -10.92 -5.61
N ASP A 65 19.28 -10.44 -4.64
CA ASP A 65 18.24 -11.23 -3.99
C ASP A 65 17.03 -11.42 -4.90
N SER A 66 16.64 -10.40 -5.66
CA SER A 66 15.46 -10.47 -6.55
C SER A 66 15.72 -11.32 -7.79
N ILE A 67 16.90 -11.20 -8.43
CA ILE A 67 17.22 -11.92 -9.67
C ILE A 67 17.46 -13.41 -9.47
N ASN A 68 17.88 -13.83 -8.27
CA ASN A 68 18.07 -15.26 -7.93
C ASN A 68 16.76 -15.96 -7.54
N ALA A 69 15.67 -15.23 -7.42
CA ALA A 69 14.38 -15.83 -7.15
C ALA A 69 13.90 -16.63 -8.39
N PRO A 70 13.47 -17.90 -8.23
CA PRO A 70 13.15 -18.81 -9.35
C PRO A 70 12.09 -18.25 -10.33
N TRP A 71 11.28 -17.31 -9.88
CA TRP A 71 10.20 -16.70 -10.66
C TRP A 71 10.67 -15.60 -11.64
N VAL A 72 11.82 -14.94 -11.35
CA VAL A 72 12.32 -13.86 -12.20
C VAL A 72 12.80 -14.39 -13.56
N VAL A 73 13.39 -15.58 -13.58
CA VAL A 73 14.07 -16.12 -14.78
C VAL A 73 13.08 -16.69 -15.81
N ASN A 74 11.98 -17.32 -15.37
CA ASN A 74 11.11 -18.07 -16.27
C ASN A 74 9.73 -17.43 -16.53
N GLU A 75 9.18 -16.68 -15.60
CA GLU A 75 7.79 -16.22 -15.67
C GLU A 75 7.65 -14.79 -16.21
N LEU A 76 8.66 -13.94 -15.99
CA LEU A 76 8.64 -12.58 -16.52
C LEU A 76 8.84 -12.54 -18.05
N ASP A 77 9.63 -13.44 -18.62
CA ASP A 77 9.77 -13.57 -20.09
C ASP A 77 8.41 -13.93 -20.75
N VAL A 78 7.62 -14.74 -20.06
CA VAL A 78 6.28 -15.12 -20.54
C VAL A 78 5.27 -13.99 -20.33
N ALA A 79 5.33 -13.26 -19.21
CA ALA A 79 4.44 -12.14 -18.92
C ALA A 79 4.66 -10.95 -19.86
N MET A 80 5.92 -10.73 -20.30
CA MET A 80 6.28 -9.68 -21.26
C MET A 80 5.77 -9.95 -22.67
N ASN A 81 5.62 -11.23 -23.05
CA ASN A 81 5.15 -11.62 -24.38
C ASN A 81 3.63 -11.78 -24.46
N TYR A 82 2.92 -11.74 -23.33
CA TYR A 82 1.47 -11.77 -23.31
C TYR A 82 0.91 -10.35 -23.20
N GLN A 83 0.23 -9.89 -24.22
CA GLN A 83 -0.72 -8.78 -24.14
C GLN A 83 -1.80 -9.16 -23.12
N ILE A 84 -1.63 -8.74 -21.87
CA ILE A 84 -2.63 -8.97 -20.85
C ILE A 84 -3.80 -8.05 -21.17
N SER A 85 -4.90 -8.63 -21.65
CA SER A 85 -6.19 -7.97 -21.90
C SER A 85 -6.16 -6.76 -22.84
N GLY A 86 -5.27 -6.73 -23.85
CA GLY A 86 -5.22 -5.65 -24.84
C GLY A 86 -4.67 -4.32 -24.35
N LYS A 87 -4.13 -4.25 -23.14
CA LYS A 87 -3.49 -3.08 -22.57
C LYS A 87 -1.96 -3.27 -22.54
N GLU A 88 -1.25 -2.35 -23.17
CA GLU A 88 0.21 -2.34 -23.18
C GLU A 88 0.73 -1.82 -21.82
N ILE A 89 1.19 -2.73 -20.93
CA ILE A 89 1.78 -2.34 -19.64
C ILE A 89 3.25 -2.02 -19.86
N LYS A 90 3.68 -0.84 -19.41
CA LYS A 90 5.07 -0.41 -19.49
C LYS A 90 5.88 -0.91 -18.30
N VAL A 91 6.98 -1.59 -18.59
CA VAL A 91 7.91 -2.07 -17.56
C VAL A 91 8.92 -1.00 -17.23
N LEU A 92 9.10 -0.77 -15.90
CA LEU A 92 10.06 0.16 -15.33
C LEU A 92 11.11 -0.63 -14.53
N PRO A 93 12.27 -0.95 -15.09
CA PRO A 93 13.35 -1.56 -14.32
C PRO A 93 13.94 -0.57 -13.33
N ILE A 94 14.13 -0.98 -12.09
CA ILE A 94 14.72 -0.19 -11.00
C ILE A 94 15.93 -0.95 -10.47
N MET A 95 17.14 -0.45 -10.75
CA MET A 95 18.38 -1.05 -10.30
C MET A 95 18.69 -0.57 -8.88
N LEU A 96 18.49 -1.42 -7.89
CA LEU A 96 18.75 -1.11 -6.48
C LEU A 96 20.18 -1.49 -6.07
N LYS A 97 20.65 -2.64 -6.52
CA LYS A 97 22.01 -3.13 -6.28
C LYS A 97 22.58 -3.70 -7.57
N GLU A 98 23.92 -3.74 -7.65
CA GLU A 98 24.59 -4.32 -8.82
C GLU A 98 24.19 -5.78 -9.01
N CYS A 99 23.62 -6.09 -10.18
CA CYS A 99 23.24 -7.44 -10.58
C CYS A 99 23.14 -7.54 -12.10
N GLU A 100 23.18 -8.75 -12.66
CA GLU A 100 22.91 -8.97 -14.09
C GLU A 100 21.40 -8.95 -14.34
N PRO A 101 20.89 -7.98 -15.13
CA PRO A 101 19.46 -7.96 -15.46
C PRO A 101 19.04 -9.24 -16.20
N PRO A 102 17.84 -9.77 -15.93
CA PRO A 102 17.26 -10.86 -16.69
C PRO A 102 17.20 -10.53 -18.20
N GLY A 103 17.27 -11.56 -19.05
CA GLY A 103 17.41 -11.42 -20.50
C GLY A 103 16.43 -10.46 -21.17
N PHE A 104 15.18 -10.44 -20.72
CA PHE A 104 14.13 -9.55 -21.25
C PHE A 104 14.31 -8.05 -20.87
N LEU A 105 15.16 -7.74 -19.89
CA LEU A 105 15.52 -6.37 -19.48
C LEU A 105 16.83 -5.89 -20.12
N ILE A 106 17.58 -6.77 -20.80
CA ILE A 106 18.80 -6.40 -21.50
C ILE A 106 18.50 -5.33 -22.54
N GLY A 107 19.23 -4.22 -22.48
CA GLY A 107 19.04 -3.08 -23.37
C GLY A 107 17.91 -2.12 -23.01
N LYS A 108 17.13 -2.38 -21.96
CA LYS A 108 16.19 -1.40 -21.41
C LYS A 108 16.90 -0.42 -20.48
N LEU A 109 16.50 0.85 -20.56
CA LEU A 109 16.94 1.85 -19.59
C LEU A 109 16.30 1.54 -18.22
N TYR A 110 17.08 1.66 -17.16
CA TYR A 110 16.62 1.47 -15.78
C TYR A 110 16.79 2.75 -14.96
N ALA A 111 15.97 2.90 -13.93
CA ALA A 111 16.17 3.92 -12.91
C ALA A 111 17.25 3.42 -11.95
N ASP A 112 18.35 4.18 -11.80
CA ASP A 112 19.55 3.78 -11.05
C ASP A 112 19.50 4.30 -9.61
N PHE A 113 19.21 3.40 -8.67
CA PHE A 113 19.14 3.66 -7.24
C PHE A 113 20.29 2.99 -6.45
N ARG A 114 21.34 2.52 -7.12
CA ARG A 114 22.49 1.86 -6.47
C ARG A 114 23.27 2.75 -5.51
N ASN A 115 23.23 4.06 -5.73
CA ASN A 115 23.84 5.04 -4.84
C ASN A 115 22.75 5.75 -4.03
N GLU A 116 22.69 5.48 -2.71
CA GLU A 116 21.71 6.06 -1.78
C GLU A 116 21.78 7.60 -1.74
N ASP A 117 22.97 8.19 -1.82
CA ASP A 117 23.17 9.63 -1.84
C ASP A 117 22.51 10.30 -3.08
N ASN A 118 22.29 9.52 -4.14
CA ASN A 118 21.70 9.99 -5.38
C ASN A 118 20.19 9.66 -5.52
N TYR A 119 19.57 9.19 -4.45
CA TYR A 119 18.16 8.77 -4.47
C TYR A 119 17.22 9.81 -5.07
N VAL A 120 17.36 11.08 -4.64
CA VAL A 120 16.47 12.18 -5.08
C VAL A 120 16.56 12.41 -6.59
N GLU A 121 17.75 12.34 -7.16
CA GLU A 121 17.93 12.53 -8.61
C GLU A 121 17.44 11.32 -9.41
N ALA A 122 17.68 10.11 -8.90
CA ALA A 122 17.17 8.87 -9.49
C ALA A 122 15.63 8.87 -9.48
N PHE A 123 15.02 9.24 -8.36
CA PHE A 123 13.57 9.35 -8.23
C PHE A 123 12.99 10.42 -9.15
N LYS A 124 13.65 11.58 -9.27
CA LYS A 124 13.24 12.64 -10.20
C LYS A 124 13.17 12.12 -11.64
N ARG A 125 14.19 11.36 -12.08
CA ARG A 125 14.20 10.75 -13.41
C ARG A 125 13.07 9.74 -13.59
N LEU A 126 12.82 8.92 -12.57
CA LEU A 126 11.73 7.96 -12.57
C LEU A 126 10.36 8.65 -12.71
N ILE A 127 10.08 9.66 -11.90
CA ILE A 127 8.83 10.43 -11.93
C ILE A 127 8.62 11.10 -13.30
N GLN A 128 9.67 11.69 -13.86
CA GLN A 128 9.62 12.31 -15.18
C GLN A 128 9.39 11.28 -16.30
N SER A 129 9.96 10.09 -16.20
CA SER A 129 9.77 9.02 -17.20
C SER A 129 8.34 8.49 -17.28
N ILE A 130 7.57 8.61 -16.21
CA ILE A 130 6.14 8.28 -16.18
C ILE A 130 5.23 9.50 -16.42
N GLY A 131 5.81 10.63 -16.84
CA GLY A 131 5.05 11.83 -17.22
C GLY A 131 4.54 12.68 -16.05
N MET A 132 5.11 12.49 -14.84
CA MET A 132 4.73 13.26 -13.66
C MET A 132 5.73 14.39 -13.36
N VAL A 133 5.27 15.41 -12.64
CA VAL A 133 6.12 16.53 -12.24
C VAL A 133 6.80 16.23 -10.90
N PHE A 134 8.12 16.34 -10.87
CA PHE A 134 8.89 16.18 -9.65
C PHE A 134 8.76 17.39 -8.72
N ASN A 135 8.49 17.14 -7.44
CA ASN A 135 8.45 18.17 -6.39
C ASN A 135 9.27 17.71 -5.18
N LYS A 136 10.44 18.33 -4.97
CA LYS A 136 11.33 17.99 -3.85
C LYS A 136 10.69 18.17 -2.47
N ASN A 137 9.77 19.12 -2.33
CA ASN A 137 9.15 19.46 -1.04
C ASN A 137 8.15 18.40 -0.53
N VAL A 138 7.76 17.46 -1.38
CA VAL A 138 6.85 16.37 -1.01
C VAL A 138 7.57 15.03 -0.86
N MET A 139 8.89 15.00 -0.99
CA MET A 139 9.70 13.81 -0.71
C MET A 139 9.55 13.40 0.76
N SER A 140 9.53 12.10 0.99
CA SER A 140 9.49 11.56 2.36
C SER A 140 10.82 11.77 3.07
N ASP A 141 10.76 12.10 4.36
CA ASP A 141 11.93 12.20 5.23
C ASP A 141 12.40 10.78 5.62
N GLU A 142 13.72 10.55 5.73
CA GLU A 142 14.25 9.22 6.08
C GLU A 142 13.74 8.69 7.43
N LYS A 143 13.51 9.58 8.39
CA LYS A 143 12.94 9.23 9.70
C LYS A 143 11.52 8.63 9.65
N ILE A 144 10.80 8.85 8.57
CA ILE A 144 9.45 8.29 8.36
C ILE A 144 9.50 6.78 8.09
N PHE A 145 10.62 6.30 7.58
CA PHE A 145 10.87 4.92 7.16
C PHE A 145 10.92 3.92 8.30
N ASP A 146 11.73 4.24 9.32
CA ASP A 146 11.95 3.36 10.45
C ASP A 146 10.62 3.07 11.18
N ASN A 147 9.72 4.05 11.21
CA ASN A 147 8.46 3.93 11.93
C ASN A 147 7.39 3.10 11.19
N LEU A 148 7.34 3.18 9.85
CA LEU A 148 6.42 2.30 9.09
C LEU A 148 6.95 0.85 9.11
N GLY A 149 8.26 0.65 8.95
CA GLY A 149 8.89 -0.65 9.11
C GLY A 149 8.54 -1.26 10.46
N THR A 150 8.70 -0.50 11.55
CA THR A 150 8.36 -0.95 12.90
C THR A 150 6.89 -1.32 13.05
N ALA A 151 5.95 -0.54 12.50
CA ALA A 151 4.53 -0.85 12.58
C ALA A 151 4.16 -2.13 11.80
N LEU A 152 4.77 -2.32 10.63
CA LEU A 152 4.58 -3.53 9.81
C LEU A 152 5.18 -4.76 10.50
N ASP A 153 6.38 -4.62 11.10
CA ASP A 153 7.01 -5.70 11.85
C ASP A 153 6.17 -6.09 13.08
N LYS A 154 5.61 -5.13 13.80
CA LYS A 154 4.67 -5.39 14.90
C LYS A 154 3.43 -6.17 14.43
N ALA A 155 2.82 -5.77 13.31
CA ALA A 155 1.68 -6.47 12.75
C ALA A 155 2.05 -7.92 12.36
N SER A 156 3.20 -8.12 11.73
CA SER A 156 3.70 -9.45 11.36
C SER A 156 3.95 -10.33 12.59
N HIS A 157 4.60 -9.80 13.63
CA HIS A 157 4.84 -10.53 14.89
C HIS A 157 3.54 -10.87 15.64
N ALA A 158 2.51 -10.06 15.47
CA ALA A 158 1.18 -10.32 16.04
C ALA A 158 0.36 -11.33 15.22
N ASN A 159 0.92 -11.92 14.15
CA ASN A 159 0.22 -12.80 13.21
C ASN A 159 -1.08 -12.17 12.64
N ILE A 160 -1.11 -10.85 12.51
CA ILE A 160 -2.18 -10.17 11.79
C ILE A 160 -1.80 -10.20 10.32
N PRO A 161 -2.65 -10.77 9.45
CA PRO A 161 -2.36 -10.77 8.03
C PRO A 161 -2.29 -9.33 7.53
N MET A 162 -1.28 -9.04 6.73
CA MET A 162 -1.19 -7.77 6.02
C MET A 162 -2.40 -7.65 5.10
N MET A 163 -3.14 -6.57 5.23
CA MET A 163 -4.34 -6.37 4.46
C MET A 163 -4.02 -6.07 3.01
N CYS A 164 -4.52 -6.93 2.12
CA CYS A 164 -4.54 -6.67 0.67
C CYS A 164 -5.67 -5.71 0.32
N LYS A 165 -5.80 -5.35 -0.96
CA LYS A 165 -6.99 -4.64 -1.44
C LYS A 165 -8.27 -5.44 -1.07
N PRO A 166 -9.34 -4.76 -0.66
CA PRO A 166 -9.52 -3.30 -0.63
C PRO A 166 -9.06 -2.63 0.67
N PHE A 167 -8.53 -3.37 1.62
CA PHE A 167 -8.29 -2.91 2.99
C PHE A 167 -6.95 -2.17 3.17
N HIS A 168 -6.02 -2.33 2.22
CA HIS A 168 -4.73 -1.66 2.24
C HIS A 168 -4.88 -0.14 2.08
N ARG A 169 -4.39 0.65 3.05
CA ARG A 169 -4.44 2.12 3.06
C ARG A 169 -5.83 2.68 2.75
N PRO A 170 -6.86 2.34 3.54
CA PRO A 170 -8.26 2.63 3.21
C PRO A 170 -8.56 4.14 3.09
N PHE A 171 -7.76 5.02 3.70
CA PHE A 171 -7.90 6.47 3.55
C PHE A 171 -7.77 6.97 2.10
N GLN A 172 -7.21 6.17 1.18
CA GLN A 172 -7.15 6.52 -0.24
C GLN A 172 -8.55 6.66 -0.89
N TYR A 173 -9.56 6.07 -0.29
CA TYR A 173 -10.95 6.16 -0.77
C TYR A 173 -11.70 7.38 -0.22
N MET A 174 -11.12 8.12 0.74
CA MET A 174 -11.71 9.35 1.27
C MET A 174 -11.86 10.41 0.18
N GLY A 175 -13.03 11.03 0.08
CA GLY A 175 -13.35 12.01 -0.95
C GLY A 175 -13.55 11.44 -2.36
N MET A 176 -13.50 10.11 -2.54
CA MET A 176 -13.79 9.46 -3.82
C MET A 176 -15.29 9.54 -4.14
N GLN A 177 -15.64 9.67 -5.42
CA GLN A 177 -17.02 9.61 -5.84
C GLN A 177 -17.59 8.19 -5.70
N VAL A 178 -18.83 8.07 -5.25
CA VAL A 178 -19.52 6.78 -5.04
C VAL A 178 -19.46 5.88 -6.29
N PRO A 179 -19.76 6.33 -7.52
CA PRO A 179 -19.66 5.47 -8.71
C PRO A 179 -18.23 4.95 -8.99
N GLN A 180 -17.22 5.72 -8.60
CA GLN A 180 -15.82 5.29 -8.74
C GLN A 180 -15.48 4.22 -7.69
N ALA A 181 -15.93 4.40 -6.45
CA ALA A 181 -15.78 3.41 -5.40
C ALA A 181 -16.51 2.11 -5.74
N GLU A 182 -17.77 2.19 -6.20
CA GLU A 182 -18.55 1.03 -6.67
C GLU A 182 -17.79 0.20 -7.72
N LYS A 183 -17.12 0.87 -8.65
CA LYS A 183 -16.32 0.20 -9.69
C LYS A 183 -15.07 -0.48 -9.12
N ILE A 184 -14.39 0.16 -8.16
CA ILE A 184 -13.17 -0.41 -7.53
C ILE A 184 -13.51 -1.62 -6.69
N PHE A 185 -14.61 -1.56 -5.94
CA PHE A 185 -15.02 -2.62 -5.03
C PHE A 185 -15.91 -3.68 -5.69
N GLU A 186 -16.30 -3.48 -6.96
CA GLU A 186 -17.26 -4.33 -7.69
C GLU A 186 -18.56 -4.56 -6.90
N ARG A 187 -18.97 -3.54 -6.15
CA ARG A 187 -20.14 -3.55 -5.26
C ARG A 187 -20.98 -2.29 -5.45
N LYS A 188 -22.28 -2.47 -5.50
CA LYS A 188 -23.23 -1.36 -5.50
C LYS A 188 -23.42 -0.83 -4.09
N GLY A 189 -23.43 0.49 -3.96
CA GLY A 189 -23.86 1.15 -2.74
C GLY A 189 -25.36 0.94 -2.48
N ASN A 190 -25.76 1.13 -1.23
CA ASN A 190 -27.18 1.17 -0.86
C ASN A 190 -27.84 2.47 -1.37
N GLU A 191 -29.12 2.72 -1.00
CA GLU A 191 -29.88 3.88 -1.46
C GLU A 191 -29.21 5.24 -1.14
N VAL A 192 -28.36 5.31 -0.12
CA VAL A 192 -27.61 6.51 0.26
C VAL A 192 -26.14 6.50 -0.23
N GLY A 193 -25.75 5.46 -0.96
CA GLY A 193 -24.42 5.35 -1.56
C GLY A 193 -23.35 4.68 -0.67
N ASN A 194 -23.73 4.11 0.49
CA ASN A 194 -22.78 3.42 1.37
C ASN A 194 -22.44 2.05 0.81
N ILE A 195 -21.15 1.69 0.88
CA ILE A 195 -20.60 0.44 0.33
C ILE A 195 -20.05 -0.40 1.48
N ILE A 196 -20.36 -1.70 1.48
CA ILE A 196 -19.79 -2.68 2.41
C ILE A 196 -19.12 -3.79 1.61
N VAL A 197 -17.86 -4.07 1.96
CA VAL A 197 -17.10 -5.20 1.44
C VAL A 197 -16.52 -5.96 2.61
N GLU A 198 -16.58 -7.27 2.58
CA GLU A 198 -16.04 -8.11 3.64
C GLU A 198 -15.45 -9.41 3.09
N ASP A 199 -14.44 -9.91 3.78
CA ASP A 199 -13.86 -11.23 3.61
C ASP A 199 -13.81 -11.98 4.95
N ASP A 200 -13.04 -13.06 5.05
CA ASP A 200 -12.93 -13.87 6.28
C ASP A 200 -12.23 -13.13 7.42
N ASP A 201 -11.37 -12.17 7.11
CA ASP A 201 -10.50 -11.49 8.08
C ASP A 201 -10.97 -10.08 8.44
N CYS A 202 -11.57 -9.37 7.47
CA CYS A 202 -11.93 -7.97 7.62
C CYS A 202 -13.27 -7.61 6.98
N ARG A 203 -13.81 -6.47 7.43
CA ARG A 203 -14.91 -5.77 6.80
C ARG A 203 -14.52 -4.31 6.61
N ILE A 204 -14.78 -3.74 5.45
CA ILE A 204 -14.71 -2.31 5.22
C ILE A 204 -16.11 -1.74 4.96
N TYR A 205 -16.43 -0.65 5.65
CA TYR A 205 -17.63 0.15 5.45
C TYR A 205 -17.22 1.54 4.98
N LEU A 206 -17.77 1.96 3.85
CA LEU A 206 -17.58 3.29 3.30
C LEU A 206 -18.92 4.02 3.37
N GLU A 207 -18.95 5.13 4.09
CA GLU A 207 -20.12 5.98 4.21
C GLU A 207 -20.02 7.15 3.24
N ALA A 208 -21.09 7.38 2.50
CA ALA A 208 -21.20 8.49 1.59
C ALA A 208 -21.94 9.68 2.21
N GLU A 209 -21.43 10.88 1.98
CA GLU A 209 -22.16 12.13 2.19
C GLU A 209 -22.39 12.79 0.82
N GLY A 210 -23.64 12.77 0.37
CA GLY A 210 -23.97 13.10 -1.02
C GLY A 210 -23.40 12.07 -2.00
N ASN A 211 -22.49 12.48 -2.88
CA ASN A 211 -21.89 11.60 -3.88
C ASN A 211 -20.41 11.26 -3.58
N PHE A 212 -19.92 11.55 -2.36
CA PHE A 212 -18.52 11.37 -1.99
C PHE A 212 -18.37 10.54 -0.71
N ILE A 213 -17.35 9.70 -0.66
CA ILE A 213 -17.01 8.94 0.55
C ILE A 213 -16.44 9.91 1.61
N SER A 214 -17.10 10.01 2.77
CA SER A 214 -16.78 10.94 3.85
C SER A 214 -16.29 10.27 5.14
N TYR A 215 -16.57 8.96 5.28
CA TYR A 215 -16.16 8.16 6.43
C TYR A 215 -15.82 6.74 5.97
N ILE A 216 -14.80 6.16 6.58
CA ILE A 216 -14.37 4.79 6.32
C ILE A 216 -14.15 4.10 7.65
N GLU A 217 -14.58 2.86 7.75
CA GLU A 217 -14.38 1.99 8.89
C GLU A 217 -13.86 0.63 8.44
N VAL A 218 -12.82 0.14 9.10
CA VAL A 218 -12.27 -1.20 8.88
C VAL A 218 -12.36 -1.97 10.17
N ASP A 219 -13.13 -3.05 10.17
CA ASP A 219 -13.25 -3.99 11.28
C ASP A 219 -12.37 -5.22 11.02
N PHE A 220 -11.49 -5.52 11.96
CA PHE A 220 -10.74 -6.77 12.00
C PHE A 220 -11.58 -7.82 12.71
N LYS A 221 -12.10 -8.81 11.97
CA LYS A 221 -13.06 -9.80 12.49
C LYS A 221 -12.44 -10.79 13.49
N LYS A 222 -11.13 -11.05 13.35
CA LYS A 222 -10.42 -11.93 14.26
C LYS A 222 -9.91 -11.16 15.45
N THR A 223 -10.40 -11.51 16.63
CA THR A 223 -9.86 -11.04 17.90
C THR A 223 -8.46 -11.59 18.10
N ILE A 224 -7.54 -10.76 18.57
CA ILE A 224 -6.18 -11.17 18.85
C ILE A 224 -6.09 -11.62 20.31
N PRO A 225 -5.88 -12.91 20.61
CA PRO A 225 -5.96 -13.44 21.96
C PRO A 225 -5.03 -12.79 22.98
N HIS A 226 -3.92 -12.17 22.53
CA HIS A 226 -2.92 -11.61 23.43
C HIS A 226 -3.29 -10.24 24.03
N TYR A 227 -4.37 -9.60 23.59
CA TYR A 227 -4.84 -8.35 24.25
C TYR A 227 -5.47 -8.58 25.61
N ARG A 228 -5.82 -9.80 25.98
CA ARG A 228 -6.40 -10.10 27.32
C ARG A 228 -5.47 -9.71 28.47
N ASN A 229 -4.15 -9.65 28.24
CA ASN A 229 -3.15 -9.40 29.28
C ASN A 229 -2.07 -8.38 28.91
N GLN A 230 -2.22 -7.63 27.81
CA GLN A 230 -1.23 -6.66 27.34
C GLN A 230 -1.86 -5.27 27.13
N GLU A 231 -1.05 -4.22 27.18
CA GLU A 231 -1.48 -2.87 26.82
C GLU A 231 -1.91 -2.85 25.33
N PHE A 232 -3.03 -2.18 25.06
CA PHE A 232 -3.55 -2.03 23.70
C PHE A 232 -2.54 -1.27 22.81
N ASP A 233 -2.05 -1.91 21.78
CA ASP A 233 -1.14 -1.34 20.80
C ASP A 233 -1.84 -1.12 19.45
N SER A 234 -2.25 0.11 19.18
CA SER A 234 -2.91 0.50 17.94
C SER A 234 -1.98 0.49 16.72
N GLU A 235 -0.65 0.52 16.91
CA GLU A 235 0.32 0.49 15.83
C GLU A 235 0.22 -0.80 15.01
N ILE A 236 -0.10 -1.89 15.68
CA ILE A 236 -0.29 -3.21 15.03
C ILE A 236 -1.34 -3.12 13.93
N PHE A 237 -2.49 -2.50 14.21
CA PHE A 237 -3.62 -2.41 13.26
C PHE A 237 -3.38 -1.37 12.18
N LEU A 238 -2.76 -0.24 12.55
CA LEU A 238 -2.32 0.74 11.57
C LEU A 238 -1.26 0.15 10.63
N GLY A 239 -0.32 -0.63 11.18
CA GLY A 239 0.68 -1.37 10.39
C GLY A 239 0.04 -2.38 9.44
N ALA A 240 -0.95 -3.17 9.89
CA ALA A 240 -1.68 -4.10 9.04
C ALA A 240 -2.38 -3.40 7.86
N LEU A 241 -2.84 -2.17 8.05
CA LEU A 241 -3.38 -1.30 6.99
C LEU A 241 -2.30 -0.52 6.22
N SER A 242 -1.01 -0.80 6.45
CA SER A 242 0.15 -0.10 5.87
C SER A 242 0.16 1.40 6.16
N ILE A 243 -0.18 1.77 7.41
CA ILE A 243 -0.19 3.15 7.89
C ILE A 243 0.88 3.30 8.96
N GLY A 244 1.88 4.15 8.72
CA GLY A 244 2.94 4.45 9.67
C GLY A 244 2.57 5.59 10.61
N LEU A 245 2.97 5.48 11.90
CA LEU A 245 2.71 6.50 12.92
C LEU A 245 3.42 7.83 12.70
N SER A 246 4.51 7.84 11.95
CA SER A 246 5.28 9.06 11.68
C SER A 246 4.51 10.15 10.94
N GLU A 247 3.41 9.77 10.28
CA GLU A 247 2.52 10.71 9.60
C GLU A 247 1.38 11.19 10.49
N LEU A 248 1.27 10.64 11.69
CA LEU A 248 0.13 10.80 12.58
C LEU A 248 0.56 11.48 13.89
N GLU A 249 -0.24 12.40 14.34
CA GLU A 249 -0.15 12.95 15.70
C GLU A 249 -1.09 12.19 16.62
N LEU A 250 -0.58 11.58 17.69
CA LEU A 250 -1.41 10.96 18.72
C LEU A 250 -2.05 12.08 19.57
N VAL A 251 -3.36 12.27 19.44
CA VAL A 251 -4.12 13.32 20.13
C VAL A 251 -4.97 12.80 21.28
N GLY A 252 -5.15 11.49 21.38
CA GLY A 252 -5.89 10.86 22.48
C GLY A 252 -5.46 9.42 22.71
N LYS A 253 -5.16 9.08 23.98
CA LYS A 253 -4.84 7.71 24.39
C LYS A 253 -5.74 7.33 25.55
N LYS A 254 -6.54 6.27 25.37
CA LYS A 254 -7.35 5.61 26.41
C LYS A 254 -7.00 4.13 26.43
N THR A 255 -7.41 3.42 27.47
CA THR A 255 -7.09 1.99 27.67
C THR A 255 -7.39 1.12 26.43
N HIS A 256 -8.47 1.41 25.71
CA HIS A 256 -8.96 0.60 24.60
C HIS A 256 -9.18 1.41 23.31
N SER A 257 -8.66 2.65 23.25
CA SER A 257 -8.77 3.45 22.03
C SER A 257 -7.66 4.48 21.93
N HIS A 258 -7.07 4.57 20.75
CA HIS A 258 -6.14 5.63 20.39
C HIS A 258 -6.71 6.48 19.27
N THR A 259 -6.54 7.79 19.38
CA THR A 259 -6.99 8.75 18.37
C THR A 259 -5.79 9.50 17.82
N TYR A 260 -5.75 9.58 16.50
CA TYR A 260 -4.69 10.25 15.75
C TYR A 260 -5.25 11.31 14.83
N TYR A 261 -4.44 12.33 14.53
CA TYR A 261 -4.66 13.25 13.44
C TYR A 261 -3.63 13.03 12.33
N ASP A 262 -4.12 12.90 11.10
CA ASP A 262 -3.33 13.03 9.88
C ASP A 262 -3.50 14.47 9.38
N HIS A 263 -2.54 15.33 9.72
CA HIS A 263 -2.60 16.75 9.36
C HIS A 263 -2.49 16.99 7.86
N ARG A 264 -1.80 16.09 7.16
CA ARG A 264 -1.63 16.21 5.72
C ARG A 264 -2.92 15.95 4.96
N ARG A 265 -3.66 14.92 5.38
CA ARG A 265 -4.94 14.51 4.75
C ARG A 265 -6.15 15.12 5.44
N LYS A 266 -5.93 15.83 6.55
CA LYS A 266 -6.99 16.39 7.41
C LYS A 266 -7.99 15.32 7.86
N LEU A 267 -7.45 14.22 8.37
CA LEU A 267 -8.23 13.09 8.86
C LEU A 267 -8.06 12.91 10.36
N LYS A 268 -9.15 12.55 11.02
CA LYS A 268 -9.17 11.96 12.34
C LYS A 268 -9.24 10.44 12.18
N ILE A 269 -8.32 9.74 12.83
CA ILE A 269 -8.22 8.29 12.80
C ILE A 269 -8.42 7.77 14.21
N ASN A 270 -9.37 6.85 14.40
CA ASN A 270 -9.54 6.19 15.69
C ASN A 270 -9.26 4.69 15.53
N VAL A 271 -8.51 4.14 16.46
CA VAL A 271 -8.30 2.69 16.60
C VAL A 271 -8.94 2.28 17.91
N ILE A 272 -9.94 1.41 17.88
CA ILE A 272 -10.81 1.11 19.02
C ILE A 272 -10.94 -0.40 19.19
N CYS A 273 -10.80 -0.86 20.45
CA CYS A 273 -11.13 -2.21 20.90
C CYS A 273 -12.08 -2.10 22.08
N LEU A 274 -13.38 -2.30 21.85
CA LEU A 274 -14.39 -2.05 22.90
C LEU A 274 -14.42 -3.14 23.98
N TYR A 275 -14.18 -4.42 23.58
CA TYR A 275 -14.25 -5.60 24.48
C TYR A 275 -13.28 -6.67 24.00
N ASP A 276 -12.98 -7.64 24.87
CA ASP A 276 -12.07 -8.74 24.59
C ASP A 276 -12.46 -9.62 23.39
N GLU A 277 -13.73 -9.61 22.98
CA GLU A 277 -14.28 -10.40 21.87
C GLU A 277 -14.85 -9.51 20.74
N ALA A 278 -14.75 -8.19 20.86
CA ALA A 278 -15.23 -7.28 19.83
C ALA A 278 -14.22 -7.20 18.69
N PRO A 279 -14.67 -6.94 17.47
CA PRO A 279 -13.77 -6.60 16.39
C PRO A 279 -12.98 -5.34 16.78
N ILE A 280 -11.74 -5.28 16.31
CA ILE A 280 -10.95 -4.06 16.42
C ILE A 280 -11.27 -3.21 15.22
N THR A 281 -11.66 -1.99 15.47
CA THR A 281 -12.12 -1.04 14.46
C THR A 281 -11.11 0.07 14.25
N VAL A 282 -10.75 0.31 12.99
CA VAL A 282 -9.99 1.50 12.57
C VAL A 282 -10.89 2.37 11.70
N SER A 283 -11.17 3.59 12.16
CA SER A 283 -12.03 4.52 11.42
C SER A 283 -11.28 5.77 10.97
N PHE A 284 -11.70 6.30 9.83
CA PHE A 284 -11.15 7.48 9.18
C PHE A 284 -12.28 8.48 8.90
N SER A 285 -12.12 9.73 9.33
CA SER A 285 -13.10 10.77 9.12
C SER A 285 -12.45 12.12 8.85
N SER A 286 -12.91 12.82 7.84
CA SER A 286 -12.53 14.21 7.58
C SER A 286 -13.39 15.19 8.38
N LYS A 287 -14.65 14.83 8.67
CA LYS A 287 -15.64 15.68 9.36
C LYS A 287 -15.25 16.02 10.79
N TYR A 288 -14.55 15.11 11.48
CA TYR A 288 -14.18 15.27 12.88
C TYR A 288 -12.72 15.62 13.09
N TYR A 289 -12.02 16.01 12.02
CA TYR A 289 -10.64 16.51 12.13
C TYR A 289 -10.60 17.85 12.86
N GLY A 290 -9.77 17.94 13.90
CA GLY A 290 -9.62 19.16 14.71
C GLY A 290 -10.72 19.38 15.76
N MET A 291 -11.59 18.39 16.01
CA MET A 291 -12.65 18.43 17.04
C MET A 291 -12.26 17.60 18.27
#